data_006e79899bb78be06fac02f892e7687d
#
_entry.id   006e79899bb78be06fac02f892e7687d
#
_cell.length_a   1.000
_cell.length_b   1.000
_cell.length_c   1.000
_cell.angle_alpha   90.00
_cell.angle_beta   90.00
_cell.angle_gamma   90.00
#
_symmetry.space_group_name_H-M   'P 1'
#
loop_
_entity.id
_entity.type
_entity.pdbx_description
1 polymer ?
#
loop_
_entity_poly.entity_id
_entity_poly.type
_entity_poly.pdbx_seq_one_letter_code
_entity_poly.pdbx_strand_id
1 'polypeptide(L)' 'MLLGPALGLSAMLFTIGVAGVLLRRNAIVLFMCVELMLNAVNLAFVALAQVYGVGAYLIAFFVMTVAAAEAAVG' A
#
# COMPACT_ATOMS: atom_id res chain seq x y z
N MET A 1 5.98 19.10 -2.55
CA MET A 1 6.47 19.15 -1.18
C MET A 1 6.26 17.85 -0.45
N LEU A 2 4.99 17.47 -0.25
CA LEU A 2 4.69 16.19 0.41
C LEU A 2 4.94 14.99 -0.50
N LEU A 3 4.97 15.21 -1.81
CA LEU A 3 5.10 14.13 -2.78
C LEU A 3 6.40 13.35 -2.59
N GLY A 4 7.53 14.06 -2.49
CA GLY A 4 8.82 13.41 -2.33
C GLY A 4 8.92 12.58 -1.06
N PRO A 5 8.66 13.16 0.13
CA PRO A 5 8.68 12.40 1.38
C PRO A 5 7.64 11.29 1.42
N ALA A 6 6.45 11.53 0.86
CA ALA A 6 5.39 10.51 0.85
C ALA A 6 5.76 9.32 -0.04
N LEU A 7 6.34 9.58 -1.21
CA LEU A 7 6.78 8.52 -2.08
C LEU A 7 7.96 7.75 -1.47
N GLY A 8 8.85 8.46 -0.79
CA GLY A 8 9.95 7.81 -0.08
C GLY A 8 9.46 6.88 1.00
N LEU A 9 8.51 7.34 1.80
CA LEU A 9 7.90 6.51 2.84
C LEU A 9 7.17 5.32 2.22
N SER A 10 6.43 5.55 1.15
CA SER A 10 5.73 4.50 0.44
C SER A 10 6.69 3.44 -0.07
N ALA A 11 7.81 3.86 -0.66
CA ALA A 11 8.83 2.93 -1.15
C ALA A 11 9.43 2.11 -0.01
N MET A 12 9.68 2.74 1.13
CA MET A 12 10.20 2.04 2.30
C MET A 12 9.22 1.00 2.82
N LEU A 13 7.95 1.37 2.94
CA LEU A 13 6.92 0.45 3.39
C LEU A 13 6.76 -0.72 2.43
N PHE A 14 6.79 -0.44 1.14
CA PHE A 14 6.70 -1.48 0.12
C PHE A 14 7.88 -2.44 0.21
N THR A 15 9.08 -1.90 0.38
CA THR A 15 10.29 -2.71 0.51
C THR A 15 10.22 -3.60 1.73
N ILE A 16 9.77 -3.05 2.86
CA ILE A 16 9.60 -3.82 4.09
C ILE A 16 8.59 -4.95 3.88
N GLY A 17 7.48 -4.65 3.21
CA GLY A 17 6.47 -5.66 2.91
C GLY A 17 7.01 -6.77 2.03
N VAL A 18 7.74 -6.42 0.99
CA VAL A 18 8.35 -7.41 0.09
C VAL A 18 9.36 -8.27 0.85
N ALA A 19 10.21 -7.64 1.67
CA ALA A 19 11.18 -8.38 2.46
C ALA A 19 10.49 -9.37 3.40
N GLY A 20 9.39 -8.94 4.03
CA GLY A 20 8.62 -9.82 4.90
C GLY A 20 8.05 -11.03 4.14
N VAL A 21 7.53 -10.80 2.94
CA VAL A 21 6.98 -11.89 2.12
C VAL A 21 8.08 -12.89 1.77
N LEU A 22 9.27 -12.40 1.44
CA LEU A 22 10.36 -13.27 1.02
C LEU A 22 11.00 -14.02 2.19
N LEU A 23 11.02 -13.40 3.38
CA LEU A 23 11.74 -13.98 4.53
C LEU A 23 10.85 -14.84 5.41
N ARG A 24 9.56 -14.64 5.41
CA ARG A 24 8.64 -15.36 6.30
C ARG A 24 7.68 -16.21 5.49
N ARG A 25 7.44 -17.43 5.98
CA ARG A 25 6.52 -18.36 5.33
C ARG A 25 5.21 -18.52 6.09
N ASN A 26 5.07 -17.88 7.23
CA ASN A 26 3.85 -17.94 8.01
C ASN A 26 2.74 -17.22 7.25
N ALA A 27 1.59 -17.88 7.09
CA ALA A 27 0.47 -17.35 6.31
C ALA A 27 -0.03 -16.02 6.89
N ILE A 28 -0.09 -15.90 8.21
CA ILE A 28 -0.54 -14.66 8.84
C ILE A 28 0.44 -13.54 8.56
N VAL A 29 1.74 -13.83 8.65
CA VAL A 29 2.78 -12.84 8.37
C VAL A 29 2.74 -12.43 6.91
N LEU A 30 2.57 -13.37 6.00
CA LEU A 30 2.44 -13.06 4.58
C LEU A 30 1.24 -12.13 4.32
N PHE A 31 0.13 -12.41 4.98
CA PHE A 31 -1.07 -11.60 4.87
C PHE A 31 -0.78 -10.17 5.33
N MET A 32 -0.15 -10.02 6.48
CA MET A 32 0.19 -8.71 7.02
C MET A 32 1.15 -7.95 6.10
N CYS A 33 2.11 -8.65 5.51
CA CYS A 33 3.06 -8.03 4.59
C CYS A 33 2.38 -7.55 3.32
N VAL A 34 1.45 -8.33 2.78
CA VAL A 34 0.67 -7.92 1.61
C VAL A 34 -0.18 -6.69 1.94
N GLU A 35 -0.78 -6.66 3.13
CA GLU A 35 -1.53 -5.49 3.58
C GLU A 35 -0.63 -4.26 3.65
N LEU A 36 0.58 -4.43 4.15
CA LEU A 36 1.55 -3.34 4.22
C LEU A 36 1.91 -2.83 2.83
N MET A 37 2.08 -3.74 1.87
CA MET A 37 2.36 -3.36 0.49
C MET A 37 1.20 -2.58 -0.12
N LEU A 38 -0.03 -3.00 0.16
CA LEU A 38 -1.21 -2.30 -0.33
C LEU A 38 -1.32 -0.92 0.29
N ASN A 39 -0.99 -0.78 1.57
CA ASN A 39 -0.96 0.53 2.23
C ASN A 39 0.09 1.43 1.60
N ALA A 40 1.24 0.90 1.22
CA ALA A 40 2.28 1.65 0.55
C ALA A 40 1.79 2.18 -0.79
N VAL A 41 1.08 1.36 -1.55
CA VAL A 41 0.51 1.76 -2.84
C VAL A 41 -0.54 2.85 -2.63
N ASN A 42 -1.39 2.70 -1.62
CA ASN A 42 -2.39 3.71 -1.29
C ASN A 42 -1.74 5.05 -0.94
N LEU A 43 -0.70 5.02 -0.15
CA LEU A 43 0.02 6.24 0.21
C LEU A 43 0.59 6.93 -1.02
N ALA A 44 1.12 6.15 -1.96
CA ALA A 44 1.65 6.69 -3.21
C ALA A 44 0.53 7.34 -4.02
N PHE A 45 -0.63 6.70 -4.12
CA PHE A 45 -1.76 7.26 -4.86
C PHE A 45 -2.28 8.54 -4.24
N VAL A 46 -2.35 8.60 -2.90
CA VAL A 46 -2.79 9.80 -2.21
C VAL A 46 -1.81 10.94 -2.45
N ALA A 47 -0.51 10.65 -2.41
CA ALA A 47 0.51 11.66 -2.70
C ALA A 47 0.40 12.16 -4.13
N LEU A 48 0.20 11.27 -5.09
CA LEU A 48 0.03 11.65 -6.49
C LEU A 48 -1.26 12.43 -6.73
N ALA A 49 -2.30 12.14 -5.96
CA ALA A 49 -3.57 12.85 -6.08
C ALA A 49 -3.43 14.34 -5.81
N GLN A 50 -2.52 14.71 -4.93
CA GLN A 50 -2.27 16.13 -4.63
C GLN A 50 -1.66 16.87 -5.82
N VAL A 51 -0.99 16.12 -6.70
CA VAL A 51 -0.35 16.70 -7.88
C VAL A 51 -1.25 16.60 -9.10
N TYR A 52 -1.89 15.45 -9.30
CA TYR A 52 -2.61 15.15 -10.53
C TYR A 52 -4.13 15.28 -10.41
N GLY A 53 -4.65 15.42 -9.21
CA GLY A 53 -6.05 15.68 -8.99
C GLY A 53 -6.82 14.50 -8.41
N VAL A 54 -8.14 14.57 -8.53
CA VAL A 54 -9.08 13.73 -7.79
C VAL A 54 -9.08 12.27 -8.25
N GLY A 55 -8.72 12.00 -9.50
CA GLY A 55 -8.76 10.64 -10.03
C GLY A 55 -7.95 9.64 -9.23
N ALA A 56 -6.81 10.08 -8.70
CA ALA A 56 -5.96 9.20 -7.91
C ALA A 56 -6.61 8.81 -6.58
N TYR A 57 -7.46 9.67 -6.02
CA TYR A 57 -8.21 9.34 -4.81
C TYR A 57 -9.18 8.19 -5.05
N LEU A 58 -9.81 8.17 -6.22
CA LEU A 58 -10.72 7.08 -6.57
C LEU A 58 -9.97 5.76 -6.66
N ILE A 59 -8.79 5.77 -7.24
CA ILE A 59 -7.97 4.56 -7.35
C ILE A 59 -7.54 4.10 -5.96
N ALA A 60 -7.11 5.02 -5.09
CA ALA A 60 -6.73 4.70 -3.72
C ALA A 60 -7.90 4.08 -2.96
N PHE A 61 -9.08 4.66 -3.10
CA PHE A 61 -10.28 4.13 -2.46
C PHE A 61 -10.59 2.72 -2.95
N PHE A 62 -10.45 2.48 -4.24
CA PHE A 62 -10.68 1.17 -4.82
C PHE A 62 -9.70 0.14 -4.27
N VAL A 63 -8.43 0.51 -4.18
CA VAL A 63 -7.40 -0.38 -3.62
C VAL A 63 -7.69 -0.71 -2.16
N MET A 64 -8.13 0.27 -1.38
CA MET A 64 -8.52 0.04 0.01
C MET A 64 -9.67 -0.94 0.12
N THR A 65 -10.65 -0.83 -0.77
CA THR A 65 -11.79 -1.74 -0.80
C THR A 65 -11.34 -3.17 -1.09
N VAL A 66 -10.46 -3.33 -2.07
CA VAL A 66 -9.90 -4.63 -2.42
C VAL A 66 -9.11 -5.22 -1.25
N ALA A 67 -8.30 -4.39 -0.60
CA ALA A 67 -7.52 -4.81 0.56
C ALA A 67 -8.43 -5.30 1.69
N ALA A 68 -9.50 -4.57 1.96
CA ALA A 68 -10.44 -4.95 2.99
C ALA A 68 -11.15 -6.26 2.62
N ALA A 69 -11.51 -6.44 1.36
CA ALA A 69 -12.14 -7.67 0.90
C ALA A 69 -11.21 -8.86 1.06
N GLU A 70 -9.94 -8.69 0.71
CA GLU A 70 -8.95 -9.74 0.89
C GLU A 70 -8.78 -10.09 2.37
N ALA A 71 -8.76 -9.10 3.23
CA ALA A 71 -8.65 -9.31 4.67
C ALA A 71 -9.85 -10.11 5.21
N ALA A 72 -11.04 -9.83 4.71
CA ALA A 72 -12.25 -10.51 5.15
C ALA A 72 -12.29 -11.96 4.69
N VAL A 73 -11.78 -12.23 3.50
CA VAL A 73 -11.81 -13.59 2.94
C VAL A 73 -10.68 -14.45 3.49
N GLY A 74 -9.59 -13.82 3.84
CA GLY A 74 -8.42 -14.53 4.36
C GLY A 74 -7.56 -15.02 3.25
#